data_25b46c165d5faa93a13e93b16744e0be
#
_entry.id   25b46c165d5faa93a13e93b16744e0be
#
_cell.length_a   1.000
_cell.length_b   1.000
_cell.length_c   1.000
_cell.angle_alpha   90.00
_cell.angle_beta   90.00
_cell.angle_gamma   90.00
#
_symmetry.space_group_name_H-M   'P 1'
#
loop_
_entity.id
_entity.type
_entity.pdbx_description
1 polymer ?
#
loop_
_entity_poly.entity_id
_entity_poly.type
_entity_poly.pdbx_seq_one_letter_code
_entity_poly.pdbx_strand_id
1 'polypeptide(L)' 'MTTREIGGKIRQCRKRLGLRQRDLAEIAGVTLRGLTDLEHGRANPTLHQLSKILEVLGLEVRVVER' A
#
# COMPACT_ATOMS: atom_id res chain seq x y z
N MET A 1 7.39 5.74 -11.59
CA MET A 1 6.93 5.69 -10.18
C MET A 1 7.77 4.69 -9.41
N THR A 2 8.21 5.05 -8.24
CA THR A 2 9.08 4.20 -7.42
C THR A 2 8.29 3.56 -6.29
N THR A 3 8.86 2.50 -5.70
CA THR A 3 8.26 1.86 -4.52
C THR A 3 8.09 2.87 -3.39
N ARG A 4 9.02 3.80 -3.25
CA ARG A 4 8.96 4.84 -2.24
C ARG A 4 7.75 5.77 -2.43
N GLU A 5 7.48 6.15 -3.67
CA GLU A 5 6.33 7.00 -4.00
C GLU A 5 5.02 6.27 -3.73
N ILE A 6 4.95 5.00 -4.10
CA ILE A 6 3.78 4.15 -3.85
C ILE A 6 3.55 4.01 -2.35
N GLY A 7 4.61 3.69 -1.61
CA GLY A 7 4.53 3.55 -0.15
C GLY A 7 4.10 4.83 0.55
N GLY A 8 4.60 5.97 0.09
CA GLY A 8 4.20 7.28 0.62
C GLY A 8 2.73 7.58 0.37
N LYS A 9 2.23 7.23 -0.82
CA LYS A 9 0.81 7.41 -1.14
C LYS A 9 -0.09 6.51 -0.30
N ILE A 10 0.32 5.27 -0.10
CA ILE A 10 -0.39 4.33 0.78
C ILE A 10 -0.47 4.88 2.19
N ARG A 11 0.65 5.33 2.73
CA ARG A 11 0.71 5.91 4.07
C ARG A 11 -0.20 7.13 4.21
N GLN A 12 -0.16 8.03 3.24
CA GLN A 12 -0.99 9.22 3.23
C GLN A 12 -2.48 8.88 3.24
N CYS A 13 -2.90 7.98 2.37
CA CYS A 13 -4.30 7.56 2.28
C CYS A 13 -4.74 6.81 3.52
N ARG A 14 -3.87 5.94 4.06
CA ARG A 14 -4.15 5.21 5.30
C ARG A 14 -4.42 6.17 6.45
N LYS A 15 -3.56 7.17 6.63
CA LYS A 15 -3.72 8.15 7.70
C LYS A 15 -4.97 8.98 7.53
N ARG A 16 -5.29 9.35 6.30
CA ARG A 16 -6.52 10.10 6.02
C ARG A 16 -7.77 9.33 6.41
N LEU A 17 -7.74 8.00 6.29
CA LEU A 17 -8.84 7.13 6.69
C LEU A 17 -8.82 6.80 8.18
N GLY A 18 -7.84 7.29 8.93
CA GLY A 18 -7.72 7.04 10.36
C GLY A 18 -7.30 5.62 10.70
N LEU A 19 -6.68 4.90 9.76
CA LEU A 19 -6.25 3.51 9.97
C LEU A 19 -4.82 3.46 10.49
N ARG A 20 -4.58 2.57 11.47
CA ARG A 20 -3.21 2.22 11.86
C ARG A 20 -2.64 1.23 10.85
N GLN A 21 -1.32 1.10 10.79
CA GLN A 21 -0.69 0.09 9.93
C GLN A 21 -1.27 -1.30 10.19
N ARG A 22 -1.45 -1.66 11.46
CA ARG A 22 -2.02 -2.95 11.85
C ARG A 22 -3.41 -3.16 11.27
N ASP A 23 -4.24 -2.13 11.31
CA ASP A 23 -5.61 -2.21 10.79
C ASP A 23 -5.60 -2.47 9.29
N LEU A 24 -4.79 -1.72 8.55
CA LEU A 24 -4.70 -1.91 7.11
C LEU A 24 -4.14 -3.28 6.74
N ALA A 25 -3.09 -3.72 7.43
CA ALA A 25 -2.50 -5.03 7.17
C ALA A 25 -3.50 -6.14 7.39
N GLU A 26 -4.28 -6.06 8.46
CA GLU A 26 -5.30 -7.06 8.79
C GLU A 26 -6.42 -7.08 7.75
N ILE A 27 -6.96 -5.92 7.39
CA ILE A 27 -8.05 -5.82 6.41
C ILE A 27 -7.59 -6.29 5.03
N ALA A 28 -6.39 -5.90 4.62
CA ALA A 28 -5.85 -6.27 3.31
C ALA A 28 -5.32 -7.71 3.25
N GLY A 29 -5.17 -8.37 4.40
CA GLY A 29 -4.65 -9.74 4.44
C GLY A 29 -3.16 -9.84 4.10
N VAL A 30 -2.39 -8.83 4.51
CA VAL A 30 -0.92 -8.82 4.35
C VAL A 30 -0.27 -8.74 5.73
N THR A 31 1.04 -9.03 5.80
CA THR A 31 1.75 -8.95 7.07
C THR A 31 2.01 -7.50 7.45
N LEU A 32 2.03 -7.23 8.76
CA LEU A 32 2.35 -5.90 9.26
C LEU A 32 3.75 -5.48 8.81
N ARG A 33 4.72 -6.39 8.89
CA ARG A 33 6.08 -6.09 8.46
C ARG A 33 6.15 -5.74 6.98
N GLY A 34 5.43 -6.50 6.14
CA GLY A 34 5.39 -6.23 4.70
C GLY A 34 4.83 -4.87 4.40
N LEU A 35 3.74 -4.48 5.08
CA LEU A 35 3.15 -3.16 4.92
C LEU A 35 4.09 -2.06 5.41
N THR A 36 4.71 -2.26 6.57
CA THR A 36 5.66 -1.30 7.12
C THR A 36 6.83 -1.06 6.17
N ASP A 37 7.40 -2.12 5.63
CA ASP A 37 8.50 -2.02 4.66
C ASP A 37 8.05 -1.32 3.39
N LEU A 38 6.85 -1.61 2.91
CA LEU A 38 6.30 -0.96 1.72
C LEU A 38 6.13 0.55 1.95
N GLU A 39 5.58 0.96 3.08
CA GLU A 39 5.40 2.38 3.39
C GLU A 39 6.73 3.12 3.50
N HIS A 40 7.81 2.43 3.84
CA HIS A 40 9.14 3.00 3.89
C HIS A 40 9.93 2.86 2.58
N GLY A 41 9.31 2.32 1.54
CA GLY A 41 9.94 2.16 0.24
C GLY A 41 10.98 1.06 0.17
N ARG A 42 10.94 0.10 1.10
CA ARG A 42 11.92 -0.99 1.20
C ARG A 42 11.42 -2.33 0.69
N ALA A 43 10.15 -2.40 0.28
CA ALA A 43 9.55 -3.64 -0.15
C ALA A 43 9.45 -3.71 -1.67
N ASN A 44 9.34 -4.93 -2.17
CA ASN A 44 9.10 -5.22 -3.57
C ASN A 44 7.83 -6.07 -3.64
N PRO A 45 6.64 -5.48 -3.43
CA PRO A 45 5.41 -6.24 -3.36
C PRO A 45 5.06 -6.83 -4.72
N THR A 46 4.38 -7.97 -4.70
CA THR A 46 3.77 -8.48 -5.92
C THR A 46 2.60 -7.55 -6.28
N LEU A 47 2.21 -7.57 -7.55
CA LEU A 47 1.03 -6.80 -7.99
C LEU A 47 -0.21 -7.22 -7.20
N HIS A 48 -0.35 -8.52 -6.91
CA HIS A 48 -1.47 -9.05 -6.15
C HIS A 48 -1.51 -8.46 -4.73
N GLN A 49 -0.38 -8.46 -4.02
CA GLN A 49 -0.30 -7.87 -2.68
C GLN A 49 -0.61 -6.37 -2.70
N LEU A 50 -0.04 -5.67 -3.66
CA LEU A 50 -0.25 -4.24 -3.82
C LEU A 50 -1.72 -3.93 -4.08
N SER A 51 -2.35 -4.69 -4.98
CA SER A 51 -3.77 -4.50 -5.33
C SER A 51 -4.68 -4.69 -4.12
N LYS A 52 -4.39 -5.66 -3.25
CA LYS A 52 -5.16 -5.89 -2.03
C LYS A 52 -5.11 -4.69 -1.09
N ILE A 53 -3.93 -4.11 -0.93
CA ILE A 53 -3.75 -2.93 -0.08
C ILE A 53 -4.46 -1.71 -0.69
N LEU A 54 -4.27 -1.48 -1.97
CA LEU A 54 -4.86 -0.32 -2.66
C LEU A 54 -6.37 -0.38 -2.67
N GLU A 55 -6.95 -1.57 -2.82
CA GLU A 55 -8.41 -1.75 -2.82
C GLU A 55 -9.03 -1.24 -1.51
N VAL A 56 -8.41 -1.55 -0.37
CA VAL A 56 -8.89 -1.08 0.95
C VAL A 56 -8.88 0.45 1.02
N LEU A 57 -7.91 1.08 0.36
CA LEU A 57 -7.72 2.53 0.39
C LEU A 57 -8.51 3.27 -0.71
N GLY A 58 -9.25 2.55 -1.54
CA GLY A 58 -9.97 3.15 -2.67
C GLY A 58 -9.04 3.59 -3.80
N LEU A 59 -7.86 2.98 -3.89
CA LEU A 59 -6.88 3.27 -4.94
C LEU A 59 -6.80 2.10 -5.92
N GLU A 60 -6.26 2.36 -7.11
CA GLU A 60 -6.04 1.30 -8.09
C GLU A 60 -4.73 1.54 -8.84
N VAL A 61 -4.19 0.45 -9.40
CA VAL A 61 -3.04 0.52 -10.29
C VAL A 61 -3.56 0.65 -11.72
N ARG A 62 -3.00 1.57 -12.48
CA ARG A 62 -3.30 1.71 -13.91
C ARG A 62 -2.02 1.63 -14.72
N VAL A 63 -2.13 0.96 -15.85
CA VAL A 63 -1.05 0.90 -16.84
C VAL A 63 -1.47 1.81 -18.00
N VAL A 64 -0.66 2.80 -18.28
CA VAL A 64 -0.96 3.79 -19.33
C VAL A 64 0.23 3.94 -20.24
N GLU A 65 -0.03 4.21 -21.51
CA GLU A 65 1.02 4.57 -22.45
C GLU A 65 1.39 6.04 -22.27
N ARG A 66 2.67 6.30 -22.44
CA ARG A 66 3.16 7.67 -22.40
C ARG A 66 2.95 8.38 -23.73
#